data_2fcc486e223f2050d91e51c0b8ebd16d
#
_entry.id   2fcc486e223f2050d91e51c0b8ebd16d
#
_cell.length_a   1.000
_cell.length_b   1.000
_cell.length_c   1.000
_cell.angle_alpha   90.00
_cell.angle_beta   90.00
_cell.angle_gamma   90.00
#
_symmetry.space_group_name_H-M   'P 1'
#
loop_
_entity.id
_entity.type
_entity.pdbx_description
1 polymer ?
#
loop_
_entity_poly.entity_id
_entity_poly.type
_entity_poly.pdbx_seq_one_letter_code
_entity_poly.pdbx_strand_id
1 'polypeptide(L)'
;MAKGAKARAAARRQRDKWKSKRWFSIRAPRNPWSYRVIGETLAEEPEMLIGRNYEIMQNELDGDFSKMHVKIKFRVSDVLGSDAITEFIGHQMMQDHGRRQVRRDRGKIDDTVDVVTEDGFYVRFKPLILTRERVKSSQKNEIRSVARNTILKFGASSTWVSMQKSVMDGELEALIKEEASKISPIRMVMIRRTQLIQSGVITNDGPTLEEIVAEEEATKESTTEVEDGEDNTEDQDMIEDDISESESEMELEDSDEEIDYENMTVAELKVILKEEGKPVSGKKADLISRIME
;
A
#
# COMPACT_ATOMS: atom_id res chain seq x y z
N MET A 1 -24.05 24.27 -48.66
CA MET A 1 -23.27 23.02 -48.34
C MET A 1 -22.57 23.01 -46.98
N ALA A 2 -22.37 24.12 -46.28
CA ALA A 2 -21.66 24.18 -44.98
C ALA A 2 -22.45 23.60 -43.78
N LYS A 3 -23.79 23.61 -43.79
CA LYS A 3 -24.61 23.07 -42.68
C LYS A 3 -24.48 21.56 -42.51
N GLY A 4 -24.31 20.78 -43.57
CA GLY A 4 -24.16 19.35 -43.54
C GLY A 4 -22.81 18.88 -42.97
N ALA A 5 -21.73 19.63 -43.19
CA ALA A 5 -20.42 19.33 -42.67
C ALA A 5 -20.35 19.54 -41.13
N LYS A 6 -20.98 20.62 -40.62
CA LYS A 6 -21.09 20.86 -39.15
C LYS A 6 -21.92 19.78 -38.45
N ALA A 7 -23.04 19.35 -39.06
CA ALA A 7 -23.88 18.30 -38.50
C ALA A 7 -23.16 16.93 -38.49
N ARG A 8 -22.38 16.59 -39.54
CA ARG A 8 -21.54 15.39 -39.57
C ARG A 8 -20.40 15.44 -38.57
N ALA A 9 -19.77 16.59 -38.37
CA ALA A 9 -18.74 16.79 -37.36
C ALA A 9 -19.31 16.69 -35.94
N ALA A 10 -20.51 17.23 -35.70
CA ALA A 10 -21.20 17.08 -34.41
C ALA A 10 -21.59 15.62 -34.13
N ALA A 11 -22.13 14.90 -35.13
CA ALA A 11 -22.47 13.48 -35.02
C ALA A 11 -21.21 12.61 -34.83
N ARG A 12 -20.06 12.98 -35.43
CA ARG A 12 -18.78 12.30 -35.19
C ARG A 12 -18.23 12.56 -33.79
N ARG A 13 -18.42 13.77 -33.24
CA ARG A 13 -18.06 14.11 -31.84
C ARG A 13 -18.92 13.35 -30.82
N GLN A 14 -20.23 13.18 -31.12
CA GLN A 14 -21.09 12.34 -30.27
C GLN A 14 -20.75 10.85 -30.30
N ARG A 15 -20.14 10.35 -31.37
CA ARG A 15 -19.67 8.95 -31.47
C ARG A 15 -18.35 8.70 -30.77
N ASP A 16 -17.61 9.75 -30.43
CA ASP A 16 -16.31 9.63 -29.78
C ASP A 16 -16.48 9.46 -28.28
N LYS A 17 -16.68 8.21 -27.87
CA LYS A 17 -16.88 7.83 -26.47
C LYS A 17 -15.72 8.22 -25.54
N TRP A 18 -14.53 8.50 -26.08
CA TRP A 18 -13.38 8.92 -25.27
C TRP A 18 -13.48 10.37 -24.84
N LYS A 19 -14.09 11.24 -25.66
CA LYS A 19 -14.26 12.66 -25.35
C LYS A 19 -15.37 12.94 -24.34
N SER A 20 -16.30 12.01 -24.17
CA SER A 20 -17.37 12.11 -23.18
C SER A 20 -16.97 11.60 -21.80
N LYS A 21 -15.87 10.83 -21.72
CA LYS A 21 -15.38 10.28 -20.45
C LYS A 21 -14.77 11.35 -19.56
N ARG A 22 -15.05 11.23 -18.27
CA ARG A 22 -14.51 12.07 -17.20
C ARG A 22 -13.70 11.21 -16.23
N TRP A 23 -12.74 11.82 -15.55
CA TRP A 23 -12.00 11.21 -14.47
C TRP A 23 -12.83 11.24 -13.19
N PHE A 24 -12.76 10.15 -12.45
CA PHE A 24 -13.36 10.00 -11.13
C PHE A 24 -12.31 9.48 -10.19
N SER A 25 -12.19 10.13 -9.02
CA SER A 25 -11.30 9.68 -7.96
C SER A 25 -11.94 8.51 -7.21
N ILE A 26 -11.18 7.47 -6.95
CA ILE A 26 -11.63 6.32 -6.17
C ILE A 26 -11.19 6.51 -4.73
N ARG A 27 -12.16 6.53 -3.81
CA ARG A 27 -11.90 6.67 -2.37
C ARG A 27 -12.12 5.35 -1.64
N ALA A 28 -11.20 5.04 -0.73
CA ALA A 28 -11.34 3.90 0.19
C ALA A 28 -12.59 4.04 1.08
N PRO A 29 -13.05 2.97 1.72
CA PRO A 29 -14.12 3.04 2.70
C PRO A 29 -13.76 3.97 3.87
N ARG A 30 -14.79 4.51 4.53
CA ARG A 30 -14.64 5.33 5.74
C ARG A 30 -13.77 4.65 6.79
N ASN A 31 -14.10 3.43 7.14
CA ASN A 31 -13.36 2.60 8.09
C ASN A 31 -12.63 1.47 7.37
N PRO A 32 -11.35 1.23 7.62
CA PRO A 32 -10.40 1.93 8.50
C PRO A 32 -9.59 3.05 7.81
N TRP A 33 -9.83 3.38 6.53
CA TRP A 33 -8.93 4.24 5.72
C TRP A 33 -9.38 5.69 5.56
N SER A 34 -10.43 6.16 6.25
CA SER A 34 -10.89 7.56 6.29
C SER A 34 -11.01 8.20 4.89
N TYR A 35 -11.66 7.51 3.94
CA TYR A 35 -11.88 7.97 2.56
C TYR A 35 -10.61 8.35 1.78
N ARG A 36 -9.45 7.82 2.15
CA ARG A 36 -8.19 8.07 1.43
C ARG A 36 -8.35 7.79 -0.06
N VAL A 37 -7.85 8.68 -0.90
CA VAL A 37 -7.81 8.47 -2.36
C VAL A 37 -6.86 7.32 -2.68
N ILE A 38 -7.34 6.33 -3.43
CA ILE A 38 -6.59 5.13 -3.81
C ILE A 38 -6.28 5.05 -5.30
N GLY A 39 -6.92 5.87 -6.11
CA GLY A 39 -6.67 5.89 -7.54
C GLY A 39 -7.73 6.64 -8.31
N GLU A 40 -7.63 6.59 -9.63
CA GLU A 40 -8.55 7.25 -10.53
C GLU A 40 -9.09 6.28 -11.57
N THR A 41 -10.27 6.56 -12.06
CA THR A 41 -10.90 5.76 -13.12
C THR A 41 -11.66 6.64 -14.11
N LEU A 42 -11.80 6.15 -15.33
CA LEU A 42 -12.54 6.84 -16.39
C LEU A 42 -13.93 6.25 -16.55
N ALA A 43 -14.94 7.11 -16.59
CA ALA A 43 -16.30 6.76 -16.98
C ALA A 43 -16.98 7.89 -17.74
N GLU A 44 -18.00 7.58 -18.53
CA GLU A 44 -18.87 8.53 -19.20
C GLU A 44 -19.94 9.00 -18.23
N GLU A 45 -20.57 8.07 -17.52
CA GLU A 45 -21.63 8.30 -16.54
C GLU A 45 -21.25 7.72 -15.19
N PRO A 46 -21.63 8.35 -14.07
CA PRO A 46 -21.35 7.85 -12.72
C PRO A 46 -21.90 6.44 -12.47
N GLU A 47 -23.08 6.14 -13.02
CA GLU A 47 -23.74 4.84 -12.86
C GLU A 47 -22.91 3.67 -13.42
N MET A 48 -22.05 3.91 -14.41
CA MET A 48 -21.15 2.89 -14.97
C MET A 48 -20.02 2.49 -14.02
N LEU A 49 -19.79 3.26 -12.97
CA LEU A 49 -18.77 2.96 -11.96
C LEU A 49 -19.28 2.01 -10.91
N ILE A 50 -20.57 2.05 -10.61
CA ILE A 50 -21.18 1.23 -9.55
C ILE A 50 -20.93 -0.25 -9.84
N GLY A 51 -20.43 -0.96 -8.82
CA GLY A 51 -20.09 -2.37 -8.91
C GLY A 51 -18.72 -2.69 -9.53
N ARG A 52 -17.95 -1.72 -10.01
CA ARG A 52 -16.56 -1.97 -10.45
C ARG A 52 -15.71 -2.39 -9.27
N ASN A 53 -14.83 -3.35 -9.53
CA ASN A 53 -13.84 -3.79 -8.55
C ASN A 53 -12.51 -3.07 -8.84
N TYR A 54 -11.88 -2.59 -7.78
CA TYR A 54 -10.57 -2.00 -7.79
C TYR A 54 -9.64 -2.82 -6.89
N GLU A 55 -8.44 -3.12 -7.38
CA GLU A 55 -7.44 -3.89 -6.63
C GLU A 55 -6.21 -3.02 -6.41
N ILE A 56 -5.80 -2.88 -5.17
CA ILE A 56 -4.60 -2.16 -4.77
C ILE A 56 -3.72 -3.05 -3.90
N MET A 57 -2.42 -2.83 -3.89
CA MET A 57 -1.52 -3.53 -2.98
C MET A 57 -1.57 -2.92 -1.60
N GLN A 58 -1.44 -3.75 -0.56
CA GLN A 58 -1.51 -3.28 0.82
C GLN A 58 -0.38 -2.29 1.14
N ASN A 59 0.80 -2.45 0.56
CA ASN A 59 1.91 -1.53 0.74
C ASN A 59 1.64 -0.10 0.24
N GLU A 60 0.77 0.08 -0.77
CA GLU A 60 0.40 1.39 -1.27
C GLU A 60 -0.55 2.13 -0.31
N LEU A 61 -1.33 1.38 0.49
CA LEU A 61 -2.20 1.93 1.52
C LEU A 61 -1.48 2.19 2.84
N ASP A 62 -0.73 1.19 3.32
CA ASP A 62 -0.14 1.22 4.66
C ASP A 62 1.34 1.68 4.65
N GLY A 63 1.99 1.71 3.47
CA GLY A 63 3.41 2.01 3.32
C GLY A 63 4.36 0.87 3.73
N ASP A 64 3.85 -0.27 4.17
CA ASP A 64 4.64 -1.41 4.64
C ASP A 64 5.05 -2.34 3.49
N PHE A 65 6.33 -2.28 3.09
CA PHE A 65 6.87 -3.11 2.02
C PHE A 65 6.84 -4.61 2.31
N SER A 66 6.77 -5.04 3.56
CA SER A 66 6.68 -6.45 3.91
C SER A 66 5.39 -7.09 3.41
N LYS A 67 4.34 -6.28 3.22
CA LYS A 67 2.99 -6.67 2.79
C LYS A 67 2.73 -6.50 1.28
N MET A 68 3.76 -6.31 0.45
CA MET A 68 3.66 -6.23 -1.02
C MET A 68 2.94 -7.42 -1.66
N HIS A 69 2.89 -8.56 -0.99
CA HIS A 69 2.29 -9.78 -1.51
C HIS A 69 0.78 -9.86 -1.30
N VAL A 70 0.17 -8.87 -0.63
CA VAL A 70 -1.26 -8.82 -0.33
C VAL A 70 -1.93 -7.78 -1.22
N LYS A 71 -2.98 -8.19 -1.93
CA LYS A 71 -3.87 -7.32 -2.69
C LYS A 71 -5.16 -7.12 -1.93
N ILE A 72 -5.57 -5.89 -1.78
CA ILE A 72 -6.85 -5.48 -1.23
C ILE A 72 -7.82 -5.23 -2.37
N LYS A 73 -9.06 -5.64 -2.20
CA LYS A 73 -10.13 -5.51 -3.21
C LYS A 73 -11.23 -4.64 -2.68
N PHE A 74 -11.53 -3.62 -3.45
CA PHE A 74 -12.63 -2.70 -3.22
C PHE A 74 -13.67 -2.83 -4.33
N ARG A 75 -14.91 -2.51 -4.02
CA ARG A 75 -16.01 -2.38 -5.00
C ARG A 75 -16.60 -0.99 -4.85
N VAL A 76 -16.83 -0.34 -5.95
CA VAL A 76 -17.55 0.94 -5.96
C VAL A 76 -19.01 0.68 -5.55
N SER A 77 -19.42 1.29 -4.46
CA SER A 77 -20.79 1.21 -3.93
C SER A 77 -21.63 2.38 -4.39
N ASP A 78 -21.07 3.58 -4.38
CA ASP A 78 -21.76 4.81 -4.73
C ASP A 78 -20.81 5.83 -5.35
N VAL A 79 -21.36 6.87 -5.99
CA VAL A 79 -20.60 7.96 -6.63
C VAL A 79 -21.20 9.29 -6.22
N LEU A 80 -20.41 10.11 -5.54
CA LEU A 80 -20.77 11.46 -5.12
C LEU A 80 -19.94 12.48 -5.92
N GLY A 81 -20.58 13.17 -6.85
CA GLY A 81 -19.92 14.16 -7.72
C GLY A 81 -18.83 13.55 -8.60
N SER A 82 -17.57 13.80 -8.29
CA SER A 82 -16.39 13.24 -8.96
C SER A 82 -15.76 12.08 -8.19
N ASP A 83 -16.24 11.77 -7.00
CA ASP A 83 -15.66 10.77 -6.12
C ASP A 83 -16.47 9.47 -6.12
N ALA A 84 -15.80 8.37 -6.40
CA ALA A 84 -16.35 7.03 -6.32
C ALA A 84 -16.03 6.42 -4.96
N ILE A 85 -17.03 6.26 -4.12
CA ILE A 85 -16.91 5.65 -2.79
C ILE A 85 -16.89 4.14 -2.96
N THR A 86 -16.01 3.47 -2.22
CA THR A 86 -15.86 2.03 -2.30
C THR A 86 -16.20 1.33 -1.00
N GLU A 87 -16.56 0.05 -1.13
CA GLU A 87 -16.73 -0.91 -0.06
C GLU A 87 -15.59 -1.93 -0.11
N PHE A 88 -15.09 -2.34 1.06
CA PHE A 88 -14.10 -3.41 1.15
C PHE A 88 -14.75 -4.77 0.93
N ILE A 89 -14.32 -5.48 -0.11
CA ILE A 89 -14.83 -6.84 -0.41
C ILE A 89 -13.97 -7.91 0.23
N GLY A 90 -12.68 -7.65 0.38
CA GLY A 90 -11.75 -8.61 0.92
C GLY A 90 -10.32 -8.41 0.44
N HIS A 91 -9.45 -9.30 0.85
CA HIS A 91 -8.07 -9.31 0.40
C HIS A 91 -7.73 -10.63 -0.30
N GLN A 92 -6.65 -10.61 -1.06
CA GLN A 92 -6.12 -11.78 -1.73
C GLN A 92 -4.61 -11.74 -1.74
N MET A 93 -3.97 -12.78 -1.22
CA MET A 93 -2.53 -12.94 -1.34
C MET A 93 -2.15 -13.30 -2.78
N MET A 94 -1.04 -12.78 -3.27
CA MET A 94 -0.48 -13.14 -4.58
C MET A 94 -0.17 -14.64 -4.63
N GLN A 95 -0.56 -15.28 -5.73
CA GLN A 95 -0.40 -16.73 -5.89
C GLN A 95 1.09 -17.15 -5.86
N ASP A 96 1.97 -16.32 -6.38
CA ASP A 96 3.40 -16.60 -6.42
C ASP A 96 4.01 -16.65 -5.02
N HIS A 97 3.59 -15.75 -4.12
CA HIS A 97 4.02 -15.79 -2.73
C HIS A 97 3.63 -17.11 -2.08
N GLY A 98 2.37 -17.52 -2.21
CA GLY A 98 1.90 -18.81 -1.68
C GLY A 98 2.64 -20.02 -2.27
N ARG A 99 2.90 -20.02 -3.59
CA ARG A 99 3.65 -21.08 -4.26
C ARG A 99 5.09 -21.19 -3.78
N ARG A 100 5.78 -20.07 -3.55
CA ARG A 100 7.16 -20.05 -3.04
C ARG A 100 7.27 -20.62 -1.63
N GLN A 101 6.22 -20.52 -0.81
CA GLN A 101 6.21 -21.07 0.55
C GLN A 101 6.00 -22.58 0.61
N VAL A 102 5.27 -23.15 -0.37
CA VAL A 102 5.02 -24.59 -0.46
C VAL A 102 6.26 -25.29 -1.00
N ARG A 103 6.84 -26.21 -0.21
CA ARG A 103 8.03 -27.01 -0.59
C ARG A 103 7.77 -28.48 -0.34
N ARG A 104 8.63 -29.34 -0.91
CA ARG A 104 8.65 -30.79 -0.63
C ARG A 104 8.88 -31.03 0.87
N ASP A 105 8.40 -32.15 1.36
CA ASP A 105 8.52 -32.60 2.75
C ASP A 105 7.85 -31.72 3.80
N ARG A 106 6.99 -30.82 3.38
CA ARG A 106 6.13 -30.01 4.26
C ARG A 106 4.68 -30.37 4.07
N GLY A 107 3.92 -30.36 5.17
CA GLY A 107 2.46 -30.49 5.11
C GLY A 107 1.84 -29.18 4.67
N LYS A 108 1.02 -29.25 3.60
CA LYS A 108 0.13 -28.17 3.20
C LYS A 108 -1.29 -28.50 3.66
N ILE A 109 -1.92 -27.55 4.31
CA ILE A 109 -3.28 -27.66 4.83
C ILE A 109 -4.06 -26.45 4.35
N ASP A 110 -5.05 -26.71 3.50
CA ASP A 110 -5.99 -25.69 2.99
C ASP A 110 -7.35 -25.96 3.60
N ASP A 111 -8.08 -24.90 3.92
CA ASP A 111 -9.48 -24.98 4.30
C ASP A 111 -10.27 -23.77 3.76
N THR A 112 -11.59 -23.87 3.86
CA THR A 112 -12.51 -22.76 3.56
C THR A 112 -13.50 -22.69 4.72
N VAL A 113 -13.55 -21.53 5.37
CA VAL A 113 -14.38 -21.30 6.55
C VAL A 113 -15.26 -20.10 6.28
N ASP A 114 -16.55 -20.28 6.47
CA ASP A 114 -17.53 -19.21 6.35
C ASP A 114 -17.91 -18.76 7.77
N VAL A 115 -17.90 -17.45 7.97
CA VAL A 115 -18.08 -16.82 9.29
C VAL A 115 -19.12 -15.72 9.19
N VAL A 116 -19.93 -15.60 10.20
CA VAL A 116 -20.83 -14.47 10.39
C VAL A 116 -20.24 -13.60 11.51
N THR A 117 -20.04 -12.33 11.24
CA THR A 117 -19.57 -11.36 12.25
C THR A 117 -20.71 -10.91 13.14
N GLU A 118 -20.38 -10.24 14.26
CA GLU A 118 -21.35 -9.63 15.16
C GLU A 118 -22.31 -8.68 14.41
N ASP A 119 -21.79 -7.92 13.46
CA ASP A 119 -22.55 -6.96 12.61
C ASP A 119 -23.39 -7.64 11.52
N GLY A 120 -23.42 -8.97 11.45
CA GLY A 120 -24.17 -9.73 10.45
C GLY A 120 -23.50 -9.85 9.08
N PHE A 121 -22.24 -9.48 8.93
CA PHE A 121 -21.50 -9.70 7.68
C PHE A 121 -21.16 -11.17 7.49
N TYR A 122 -21.46 -11.71 6.32
CA TYR A 122 -21.11 -13.08 5.96
C TYR A 122 -19.83 -13.11 5.12
N VAL A 123 -18.77 -13.65 5.70
CA VAL A 123 -17.42 -13.59 5.16
C VAL A 123 -16.82 -14.97 5.01
N ARG A 124 -16.16 -15.21 3.89
CA ARG A 124 -15.45 -16.45 3.59
C ARG A 124 -13.95 -16.27 3.73
N PHE A 125 -13.34 -17.06 4.59
CA PHE A 125 -11.90 -17.14 4.80
C PHE A 125 -11.31 -18.38 4.16
N LYS A 126 -10.13 -18.24 3.57
CA LYS A 126 -9.36 -19.36 3.00
C LYS A 126 -7.96 -19.38 3.63
N PRO A 127 -7.81 -19.97 4.83
CA PRO A 127 -6.53 -20.13 5.48
C PRO A 127 -5.65 -21.14 4.72
N LEU A 128 -4.34 -20.88 4.71
CA LEU A 128 -3.30 -21.78 4.22
C LEU A 128 -2.30 -21.98 5.34
N ILE A 129 -2.20 -23.21 5.85
CA ILE A 129 -1.30 -23.56 6.95
C ILE A 129 -0.20 -24.47 6.40
N LEU A 130 1.05 -24.12 6.69
CA LEU A 130 2.23 -24.86 6.28
C LEU A 130 2.98 -25.38 7.54
N THR A 131 3.15 -26.69 7.62
CA THR A 131 3.92 -27.31 8.70
C THR A 131 5.41 -27.29 8.39
N ARG A 132 6.25 -27.41 9.43
CA ARG A 132 7.71 -27.52 9.25
C ARG A 132 8.10 -28.85 8.63
N GLU A 133 7.42 -29.92 9.03
CA GLU A 133 7.67 -31.29 8.65
C GLU A 133 6.43 -31.94 8.01
N ARG A 134 6.62 -33.16 7.50
CA ARG A 134 5.53 -33.94 6.92
C ARG A 134 4.62 -34.48 8.03
N VAL A 135 3.34 -34.23 7.92
CA VAL A 135 2.31 -34.54 8.93
C VAL A 135 1.35 -35.58 8.42
N LYS A 136 0.89 -36.49 9.28
CA LYS A 136 -0.10 -37.50 8.98
C LYS A 136 -1.46 -36.86 8.66
N SER A 137 -2.31 -37.57 7.90
CA SER A 137 -3.63 -37.06 7.51
C SER A 137 -4.57 -36.78 8.69
N SER A 138 -4.52 -37.60 9.74
CA SER A 138 -5.27 -37.36 10.97
C SER A 138 -4.92 -36.04 11.63
N GLN A 139 -3.63 -35.76 11.81
CA GLN A 139 -3.14 -34.50 12.38
C GLN A 139 -3.51 -33.30 11.48
N LYS A 140 -3.48 -33.46 10.14
CA LYS A 140 -3.93 -32.38 9.24
C LYS A 140 -5.41 -32.06 9.45
N ASN A 141 -6.26 -33.07 9.67
CA ASN A 141 -7.69 -32.86 9.92
C ASN A 141 -7.92 -32.18 11.27
N GLU A 142 -7.15 -32.57 12.28
CA GLU A 142 -7.20 -31.95 13.60
C GLU A 142 -6.77 -30.47 13.55
N ILE A 143 -5.68 -30.16 12.85
CA ILE A 143 -5.22 -28.77 12.63
C ILE A 143 -6.31 -27.96 11.88
N ARG A 144 -7.00 -28.53 10.87
CA ARG A 144 -8.11 -27.85 10.22
C ARG A 144 -9.25 -27.55 11.19
N SER A 145 -9.63 -28.53 12.01
CA SER A 145 -10.69 -28.36 13.01
C SER A 145 -10.35 -27.24 13.99
N VAL A 146 -9.12 -27.22 14.50
CA VAL A 146 -8.66 -26.17 15.41
C VAL A 146 -8.67 -24.81 14.71
N ALA A 147 -8.08 -24.68 13.52
CA ALA A 147 -8.06 -23.44 12.76
C ALA A 147 -9.48 -22.92 12.45
N ARG A 148 -10.40 -23.81 12.06
CA ARG A 148 -11.81 -23.48 11.83
C ARG A 148 -12.47 -22.93 13.10
N ASN A 149 -12.30 -23.61 14.22
CA ASN A 149 -12.88 -23.19 15.49
C ASN A 149 -12.33 -21.85 15.96
N THR A 150 -11.03 -21.59 15.76
CA THR A 150 -10.41 -20.30 16.10
C THR A 150 -10.98 -19.18 15.23
N ILE A 151 -11.10 -19.40 13.93
CA ILE A 151 -11.67 -18.40 13.00
C ILE A 151 -13.14 -18.13 13.33
N LEU A 152 -13.94 -19.17 13.62
CA LEU A 152 -15.35 -19.01 14.00
C LEU A 152 -15.52 -18.24 15.29
N LYS A 153 -14.72 -18.57 16.32
CA LYS A 153 -14.76 -17.87 17.62
C LYS A 153 -14.39 -16.39 17.45
N PHE A 154 -13.30 -16.13 16.72
CA PHE A 154 -12.83 -14.78 16.47
C PHE A 154 -13.87 -13.96 15.70
N GLY A 155 -14.48 -14.54 14.67
CA GLY A 155 -15.49 -13.87 13.88
C GLY A 155 -16.78 -13.57 14.61
N ALA A 156 -17.24 -14.49 15.46
CA ALA A 156 -18.45 -14.29 16.25
C ALA A 156 -18.31 -13.21 17.33
N SER A 157 -17.09 -12.91 17.77
CA SER A 157 -16.77 -11.92 18.80
C SER A 157 -16.25 -10.59 18.25
N SER A 158 -16.16 -10.45 16.93
CA SER A 158 -15.55 -9.28 16.30
C SER A 158 -16.50 -8.59 15.33
N THR A 159 -16.43 -7.26 15.27
CA THR A 159 -17.07 -6.46 14.23
C THR A 159 -16.33 -6.63 12.90
N TRP A 160 -16.98 -6.33 11.78
CA TRP A 160 -16.36 -6.45 10.47
C TRP A 160 -15.10 -5.59 10.31
N VAL A 161 -15.12 -4.37 10.83
CA VAL A 161 -13.97 -3.45 10.79
C VAL A 161 -12.80 -3.96 11.63
N SER A 162 -13.07 -4.44 12.85
CA SER A 162 -12.05 -5.04 13.72
C SER A 162 -11.41 -6.25 13.06
N MET A 163 -12.23 -7.13 12.46
CA MET A 163 -11.77 -8.31 11.74
C MET A 163 -10.90 -7.95 10.54
N GLN A 164 -11.23 -6.91 9.78
CA GLN A 164 -10.40 -6.42 8.67
C GLN A 164 -9.01 -6.02 9.15
N LYS A 165 -8.93 -5.23 10.22
CA LYS A 165 -7.64 -4.81 10.82
C LYS A 165 -6.82 -6.00 11.27
N SER A 166 -7.39 -6.90 12.05
CA SER A 166 -6.69 -8.09 12.56
C SER A 166 -6.18 -9.03 11.46
N VAL A 167 -6.90 -9.12 10.34
CA VAL A 167 -6.43 -9.89 9.17
C VAL A 167 -5.28 -9.18 8.45
N MET A 168 -5.33 -7.85 8.33
CA MET A 168 -4.27 -7.06 7.69
C MET A 168 -3.01 -7.00 8.55
N ASP A 169 -3.16 -6.92 9.87
CA ASP A 169 -2.05 -6.89 10.81
C ASP A 169 -1.43 -8.28 11.05
N GLY A 170 -2.18 -9.35 10.70
CA GLY A 170 -1.73 -10.73 10.86
C GLY A 170 -2.00 -11.32 12.23
N GLU A 171 -2.77 -10.65 13.09
CA GLU A 171 -3.16 -11.14 14.42
C GLU A 171 -3.91 -12.46 14.36
N LEU A 172 -4.90 -12.55 13.46
CA LEU A 172 -5.65 -13.79 13.26
C LEU A 172 -4.75 -14.94 12.82
N GLU A 173 -3.74 -14.68 11.99
CA GLU A 173 -2.75 -15.67 11.58
C GLU A 173 -1.89 -16.14 12.74
N ALA A 174 -1.51 -15.21 13.64
CA ALA A 174 -0.75 -15.51 14.85
C ALA A 174 -1.55 -16.39 15.83
N LEU A 175 -2.83 -16.06 16.06
CA LEU A 175 -3.72 -16.86 16.90
C LEU A 175 -3.90 -18.29 16.36
N ILE A 176 -4.16 -18.44 15.07
CA ILE A 176 -4.27 -19.76 14.45
C ILE A 176 -2.95 -20.54 14.57
N LYS A 177 -1.80 -19.87 14.41
CA LYS A 177 -0.49 -20.49 14.51
C LYS A 177 -0.22 -20.99 15.93
N GLU A 178 -0.57 -20.23 16.95
CA GLU A 178 -0.41 -20.60 18.35
C GLU A 178 -1.22 -21.86 18.69
N GLU A 179 -2.52 -21.84 18.39
CA GLU A 179 -3.42 -22.95 18.67
C GLU A 179 -3.02 -24.24 17.91
N ALA A 180 -2.71 -24.10 16.63
CA ALA A 180 -2.37 -25.23 15.79
C ALA A 180 -0.95 -25.79 16.08
N SER A 181 -0.06 -24.99 16.65
CA SER A 181 1.30 -25.45 17.05
C SER A 181 1.27 -26.44 18.20
N LYS A 182 0.16 -26.53 18.95
CA LYS A 182 -0.05 -27.53 20.02
C LYS A 182 -0.09 -28.96 19.46
N ILE A 183 -0.47 -29.13 18.18
CA ILE A 183 -0.61 -30.44 17.51
C ILE A 183 0.68 -30.81 16.77
N SER A 184 1.24 -29.85 16.02
CA SER A 184 2.42 -30.07 15.18
C SER A 184 3.16 -28.75 14.96
N PRO A 185 4.49 -28.77 14.80
CA PRO A 185 5.26 -27.55 14.56
C PRO A 185 4.86 -26.88 13.25
N ILE A 186 4.25 -25.70 13.35
CA ILE A 186 3.81 -24.91 12.22
C ILE A 186 4.91 -23.94 11.79
N ARG A 187 5.16 -23.88 10.49
CA ARG A 187 6.09 -22.90 9.92
C ARG A 187 5.43 -21.55 9.76
N MET A 188 4.27 -21.54 9.10
CA MET A 188 3.59 -20.31 8.69
C MET A 188 2.09 -20.58 8.53
N VAL A 189 1.31 -19.63 8.95
CA VAL A 189 -0.12 -19.53 8.67
C VAL A 189 -0.31 -18.29 7.81
N MET A 190 -1.16 -18.36 6.82
CA MET A 190 -1.50 -17.25 5.94
C MET A 190 -2.98 -17.32 5.59
N ILE A 191 -3.65 -16.20 5.54
CA ILE A 191 -5.00 -16.11 5.00
C ILE A 191 -4.87 -15.78 3.51
N ARG A 192 -5.00 -16.82 2.68
CA ARG A 192 -4.83 -16.69 1.24
C ARG A 192 -5.85 -15.75 0.60
N ARG A 193 -7.08 -15.74 1.11
CA ARG A 193 -8.17 -14.93 0.57
C ARG A 193 -9.27 -14.72 1.61
N THR A 194 -9.76 -13.50 1.70
CA THR A 194 -11.06 -13.21 2.31
C THR A 194 -12.03 -12.73 1.25
N GLN A 195 -13.29 -13.06 1.40
CA GLN A 195 -14.36 -12.63 0.51
C GLN A 195 -15.60 -12.27 1.32
N LEU A 196 -16.08 -11.07 1.13
CA LEU A 196 -17.39 -10.66 1.58
C LEU A 196 -18.44 -11.33 0.67
N ILE A 197 -19.33 -12.10 1.23
CA ILE A 197 -20.44 -12.75 0.50
C ILE A 197 -21.70 -11.92 0.62
N GLN A 198 -22.00 -11.47 1.84
CA GLN A 198 -23.17 -10.66 2.12
C GLN A 198 -22.79 -9.54 3.09
N SER A 199 -23.22 -8.33 2.77
CA SER A 199 -23.04 -7.15 3.62
C SER A 199 -24.03 -7.21 4.79
N GLY A 200 -23.54 -6.79 5.97
CA GLY A 200 -24.34 -6.64 7.18
C GLY A 200 -24.73 -5.18 7.42
N VAL A 201 -24.94 -4.84 8.67
CA VAL A 201 -25.22 -3.46 9.10
C VAL A 201 -23.92 -2.72 9.32
N ILE A 202 -23.74 -1.59 8.60
CA ILE A 202 -22.55 -0.76 8.72
C ILE A 202 -22.79 0.28 9.81
N THR A 203 -21.98 0.26 10.85
CA THR A 203 -21.91 1.34 11.84
C THR A 203 -21.10 2.51 11.28
N ASN A 204 -21.74 3.66 11.15
CA ASN A 204 -21.13 4.86 10.58
C ASN A 204 -20.38 5.69 11.65
N ASP A 205 -19.34 5.11 12.25
CA ASP A 205 -18.45 5.81 13.18
C ASP A 205 -17.27 6.44 12.44
N GLY A 206 -16.95 7.72 12.75
CA GLY A 206 -15.81 8.44 12.18
C GLY A 206 -16.21 9.69 11.36
N PRO A 207 -15.25 10.43 10.78
CA PRO A 207 -15.51 11.68 10.05
C PRO A 207 -16.36 11.44 8.80
N THR A 208 -17.17 12.41 8.43
CA THR A 208 -17.98 12.35 7.21
C THR A 208 -17.14 12.65 5.98
N LEU A 209 -17.61 12.24 4.80
CA LEU A 209 -16.92 12.56 3.54
C LEU A 209 -16.78 14.08 3.34
N GLU A 210 -17.83 14.83 3.71
CA GLU A 210 -17.86 16.29 3.57
C GLU A 210 -16.79 16.96 4.44
N GLU A 211 -16.58 16.48 5.66
CA GLU A 211 -15.53 16.97 6.55
C GLU A 211 -14.12 16.71 5.99
N ILE A 212 -13.87 15.53 5.44
CA ILE A 212 -12.58 15.18 4.86
C ILE A 212 -12.29 15.97 3.58
N VAL A 213 -13.29 16.13 2.71
CA VAL A 213 -13.14 16.92 1.50
C VAL A 213 -12.88 18.39 1.84
N ALA A 214 -13.56 18.93 2.85
CA ALA A 214 -13.32 20.30 3.33
C ALA A 214 -11.90 20.47 3.92
N GLU A 215 -11.38 19.48 4.64
CA GLU A 215 -9.99 19.47 5.12
C GLU A 215 -8.96 19.39 3.99
N GLU A 216 -9.22 18.55 2.97
CA GLU A 216 -8.36 18.43 1.79
C GLU A 216 -8.37 19.71 0.95
N GLU A 217 -9.52 20.38 0.80
CA GLU A 217 -9.63 21.67 0.11
C GLU A 217 -8.93 22.79 0.88
N ALA A 218 -9.12 22.88 2.19
CA ALA A 218 -8.41 23.85 3.03
C ALA A 218 -6.88 23.67 3.01
N THR A 219 -6.43 22.42 2.95
CA THR A 219 -4.99 22.11 2.85
C THR A 219 -4.42 22.52 1.49
N LYS A 220 -5.18 22.33 0.41
CA LYS A 220 -4.80 22.76 -0.94
C LYS A 220 -4.77 24.28 -1.07
N GLU A 221 -5.75 24.98 -0.51
CA GLU A 221 -5.78 26.44 -0.50
C GLU A 221 -4.60 27.04 0.27
N SER A 222 -4.24 26.47 1.42
CA SER A 222 -3.07 26.89 2.19
C SER A 222 -1.75 26.65 1.46
N THR A 223 -1.67 25.61 0.60
CA THR A 223 -0.46 25.33 -0.19
C THR A 223 -0.35 26.27 -1.40
N THR A 224 -1.47 26.64 -2.02
CA THR A 224 -1.48 27.60 -3.13
C THR A 224 -1.22 29.02 -2.68
N GLU A 225 -1.66 29.42 -1.47
CA GLU A 225 -1.32 30.75 -0.92
C GLU A 225 0.17 30.92 -0.59
N VAL A 226 0.89 29.83 -0.36
CA VAL A 226 2.34 29.85 -0.15
C VAL A 226 3.10 29.91 -1.49
N GLU A 227 2.56 29.33 -2.57
CA GLU A 227 3.19 29.37 -3.91
C GLU A 227 2.91 30.71 -4.64
N ASP A 228 1.76 31.36 -4.44
CA ASP A 228 1.44 32.65 -5.07
C ASP A 228 2.11 33.86 -4.37
N GLY A 229 2.77 33.66 -3.23
CA GLY A 229 3.52 34.70 -2.47
C GLY A 229 4.97 34.92 -2.91
N GLU A 230 5.55 34.07 -3.77
CA GLU A 230 6.98 34.09 -4.14
C GLU A 230 7.27 34.46 -5.60
N ASP A 231 6.28 34.87 -6.41
CA ASP A 231 6.55 35.23 -7.81
C ASP A 231 6.44 36.74 -8.05
N ASN A 232 7.34 37.52 -7.40
CA ASN A 232 7.74 38.86 -7.86
C ASN A 232 9.02 39.35 -7.15
N THR A 233 10.15 38.86 -7.57
CA THR A 233 11.39 39.70 -7.72
C THR A 233 12.41 38.96 -8.56
N GLU A 234 12.70 39.59 -9.63
CA GLU A 234 13.79 39.52 -10.58
C GLU A 234 15.10 38.84 -10.16
N ASP A 235 15.55 38.00 -11.13
CA ASP A 235 16.91 37.90 -11.62
C ASP A 235 18.08 37.51 -10.70
N GLN A 236 18.67 36.39 -11.13
CA GLN A 236 20.12 36.14 -11.17
C GLN A 236 20.86 35.97 -9.83
N ASP A 237 21.52 34.80 -9.79
CA ASP A 237 22.60 34.46 -8.88
C ASP A 237 22.15 33.96 -7.47
N MET A 238 22.23 32.66 -7.34
CA MET A 238 22.80 31.96 -6.17
C MET A 238 22.14 30.60 -5.96
N ILE A 239 22.63 29.65 -6.70
CA ILE A 239 22.61 28.25 -6.24
C ILE A 239 23.92 28.06 -5.47
N GLU A 240 23.96 28.56 -4.27
CA GLU A 240 24.91 28.17 -3.21
C GLU A 240 24.34 28.63 -1.87
N ASP A 241 24.20 27.69 -0.96
CA ASP A 241 23.87 27.82 0.46
C ASP A 241 22.48 27.33 0.88
N ASP A 242 22.34 25.97 0.96
CA ASP A 242 21.54 25.36 2.01
C ASP A 242 22.01 23.92 2.30
N ILE A 243 23.29 23.78 2.65
CA ILE A 243 23.78 22.59 3.38
C ILE A 243 24.73 23.13 4.49
N SER A 244 24.13 23.77 5.47
CA SER A 244 24.86 24.05 6.71
C SER A 244 23.87 24.41 7.81
N GLU A 245 23.22 23.41 8.42
CA GLU A 245 22.76 23.47 9.80
C GLU A 245 22.26 22.11 10.25
N SER A 246 23.18 21.17 10.40
CA SER A 246 23.03 20.03 11.34
C SER A 246 24.38 19.38 11.65
N GLU A 247 25.38 20.19 11.93
CA GLU A 247 26.62 19.72 12.55
C GLU A 247 27.01 20.66 13.68
N SER A 248 26.46 20.39 14.84
CA SER A 248 27.10 20.79 16.08
C SER A 248 26.75 19.74 17.12
N GLU A 249 27.82 19.17 17.65
CA GLU A 249 27.96 18.26 18.79
C GLU A 249 28.30 16.81 18.43
N MET A 250 29.58 16.64 18.04
CA MET A 250 30.33 15.45 18.48
C MET A 250 31.78 15.83 18.65
N GLU A 251 32.24 15.67 19.88
CA GLU A 251 33.55 16.03 20.39
C GLU A 251 34.69 15.27 19.68
N LEU A 252 35.78 15.99 19.52
CA LEU A 252 37.09 15.56 19.06
C LEU A 252 37.66 14.48 20.01
N GLU A 253 37.80 13.27 19.51
CA GLU A 253 38.84 12.37 19.98
C GLU A 253 39.81 12.10 18.83
N ASP A 254 41.03 12.63 19.00
CA ASP A 254 42.20 12.31 18.20
C ASP A 254 42.49 10.81 18.26
N SER A 255 42.34 10.14 17.14
CA SER A 255 43.01 8.87 16.88
C SER A 255 43.46 8.87 15.41
N ASP A 256 44.78 8.84 15.20
CA ASP A 256 45.46 8.62 13.93
C ASP A 256 45.00 7.25 13.34
N GLU A 257 43.90 7.24 12.61
CA GLU A 257 43.50 6.14 11.75
C GLU A 257 43.95 6.46 10.32
N GLU A 258 44.83 5.61 9.77
CA GLU A 258 45.19 5.65 8.36
C GLU A 258 43.91 5.54 7.51
N ILE A 259 43.55 6.66 6.87
CA ILE A 259 42.37 6.76 6.03
C ILE A 259 42.61 5.93 4.76
N ASP A 260 41.88 4.84 4.59
CA ASP A 260 41.97 3.95 3.44
C ASP A 260 41.24 4.55 2.21
N TYR A 261 41.98 5.36 1.43
CA TYR A 261 41.45 6.03 0.23
C TYR A 261 41.03 5.06 -0.90
N GLU A 262 41.47 3.81 -0.86
CA GLU A 262 41.12 2.82 -1.88
C GLU A 262 39.66 2.35 -1.78
N ASN A 263 39.08 2.37 -0.60
CA ASN A 263 37.70 1.96 -0.35
C ASN A 263 36.69 3.10 -0.52
N MET A 264 37.13 4.34 -0.60
CA MET A 264 36.27 5.52 -0.74
C MET A 264 35.62 5.62 -2.13
N THR A 265 34.45 6.22 -2.20
CA THR A 265 33.77 6.51 -3.47
C THR A 265 34.39 7.70 -4.21
N VAL A 266 34.21 7.75 -5.54
CA VAL A 266 34.73 8.87 -6.36
C VAL A 266 34.13 10.22 -5.93
N ALA A 267 32.95 10.23 -5.33
CA ALA A 267 32.29 11.43 -4.85
C ALA A 267 33.01 11.97 -3.58
N GLU A 268 33.34 11.12 -2.65
CA GLU A 268 34.05 11.43 -1.40
C GLU A 268 35.49 11.92 -1.68
N LEU A 269 36.21 11.27 -2.59
CA LEU A 269 37.53 11.69 -3.01
C LEU A 269 37.54 13.10 -3.66
N LYS A 270 36.48 13.47 -4.38
CA LYS A 270 36.33 14.80 -4.95
C LYS A 270 36.06 15.88 -3.91
N VAL A 271 35.36 15.54 -2.82
CA VAL A 271 35.13 16.46 -1.71
C VAL A 271 36.46 16.79 -1.01
N ILE A 272 37.25 15.77 -0.68
CA ILE A 272 38.58 15.95 -0.06
C ILE A 272 39.50 16.79 -0.92
N LEU A 273 39.57 16.52 -2.24
CA LEU A 273 40.38 17.30 -3.17
C LEU A 273 39.91 18.76 -3.34
N LYS A 274 38.59 19.00 -3.18
CA LYS A 274 38.02 20.35 -3.21
C LYS A 274 38.38 21.12 -1.95
N GLU A 275 38.43 20.48 -0.80
CA GLU A 275 38.88 21.06 0.47
C GLU A 275 40.37 21.40 0.46
N GLU A 276 41.19 20.56 -0.19
CA GLU A 276 42.62 20.81 -0.36
C GLU A 276 42.93 21.75 -1.53
N GLY A 277 41.91 22.24 -2.27
CA GLY A 277 42.08 23.14 -3.41
C GLY A 277 42.77 22.52 -4.62
N LYS A 278 42.80 21.19 -4.71
CA LYS A 278 43.41 20.44 -5.82
C LYS A 278 42.36 20.14 -6.93
N PRO A 279 42.77 19.98 -8.20
CA PRO A 279 41.85 19.77 -9.30
C PRO A 279 41.09 18.42 -9.19
N VAL A 280 39.75 18.45 -9.24
CA VAL A 280 38.85 17.33 -9.01
C VAL A 280 38.48 16.49 -10.26
N SER A 281 39.18 16.67 -11.37
CA SER A 281 38.94 15.95 -12.64
C SER A 281 39.90 14.79 -12.80
N GLY A 282 39.39 13.60 -13.18
CA GLY A 282 40.20 12.41 -13.45
C GLY A 282 39.50 11.10 -13.07
N LYS A 283 40.17 9.96 -13.30
CA LYS A 283 39.73 8.62 -12.85
C LYS A 283 40.04 8.44 -11.36
N LYS A 284 39.40 7.48 -10.70
CA LYS A 284 39.58 7.20 -9.25
C LYS A 284 41.04 7.06 -8.84
N ALA A 285 41.84 6.37 -9.63
CA ALA A 285 43.28 6.20 -9.37
C ALA A 285 44.07 7.53 -9.43
N ASP A 286 43.71 8.44 -10.36
CA ASP A 286 44.33 9.75 -10.49
C ASP A 286 43.93 10.69 -9.33
N LEU A 287 42.75 10.52 -8.77
CA LEU A 287 42.29 11.30 -7.61
C LEU A 287 43.00 10.85 -6.34
N ILE A 288 43.18 9.55 -6.15
CA ILE A 288 43.90 8.99 -4.99
C ILE A 288 45.37 9.42 -5.02
N SER A 289 46.03 9.37 -6.19
CA SER A 289 47.43 9.79 -6.29
C SER A 289 47.64 11.27 -5.96
N ARG A 290 46.65 12.14 -6.26
CA ARG A 290 46.71 13.58 -5.93
C ARG A 290 46.42 13.90 -4.47
N ILE A 291 45.69 13.03 -3.76
CA ILE A 291 45.49 13.17 -2.32
C ILE A 291 46.76 12.76 -1.56
N MET A 292 47.50 11.79 -2.11
CA MET A 292 48.76 11.30 -1.51
C MET A 292 49.98 12.19 -1.84
N GLU A 293 49.89 13.09 -2.84
CA GLU A 293 50.89 14.11 -3.12
C GLU A 293 50.64 15.41 -2.32
#